data_b0076da096ff4a471a664d13d9238c8a
#
_entry.id   b0076da096ff4a471a664d13d9238c8a
#
_cell.length_a   1.000
_cell.length_b   1.000
_cell.length_c   1.000
_cell.angle_alpha   90.00
_cell.angle_beta   90.00
_cell.angle_gamma   90.00
#
_symmetry.space_group_name_H-M   'P 1'
#
loop_
_entity.id
_entity.type
_entity.pdbx_description
1 polymer ?
#
loop_
_entity_poly.entity_id
_entity_poly.type
_entity_poly.pdbx_seq_one_letter_code
_entity_poly.pdbx_strand_id
1 'polypeptide(L)'
;MLQKFQNHINANFGFLKDKKLLLAFSGGMDSMVLVHLFQKLNLNFALAHCNFQLRGAESDGDENFVAAYAKLNNIACFITKFDTSNYSKENKLSTQVAARNLRYNWFNEILEQEKFDYIVTAHHADDVAETFMINLSRGTGLDGLTGIPSQNGNIIRPMLPFSRKEIENYVLENKLKWREDSSNASDKYLRNKIRHHIIPVFKEINESFLQSFQNTLEHLNQEQSLINDAVQMVYEKVVSEENQQLKINISALLHYKNHKAYLYQWLNKYGFSAWNDVYNLIEAQSGKQI
;
A
#
# COMPACT_ATOMS: atom_id res chain seq x y z
N MET A 1 -8.28 8.26 20.46
CA MET A 1 -7.49 7.51 19.45
C MET A 1 -6.46 6.56 20.08
N LEU A 2 -5.60 6.99 21.02
CA LEU A 2 -4.50 6.17 21.56
C LEU A 2 -4.94 4.78 22.07
N GLN A 3 -5.99 4.70 22.90
CA GLN A 3 -6.46 3.40 23.41
C GLN A 3 -6.95 2.45 22.31
N LYS A 4 -7.68 2.98 21.31
CA LYS A 4 -8.11 2.19 20.15
C LYS A 4 -6.91 1.67 19.36
N PHE A 5 -5.88 2.51 19.17
CA PHE A 5 -4.65 2.13 18.47
C PHE A 5 -3.88 1.05 19.24
N GLN A 6 -3.74 1.19 20.54
CA GLN A 6 -3.10 0.17 21.40
C GLN A 6 -3.81 -1.17 21.33
N ASN A 7 -5.15 -1.17 21.40
CA ASN A 7 -5.95 -2.39 21.26
C ASN A 7 -5.75 -3.02 19.89
N HIS A 8 -5.76 -2.20 18.83
CA HIS A 8 -5.53 -2.67 17.46
C HIS A 8 -4.14 -3.26 17.26
N ILE A 9 -3.08 -2.62 17.79
CA ILE A 9 -1.71 -3.16 17.76
C ILE A 9 -1.64 -4.50 18.50
N ASN A 10 -2.22 -4.60 19.70
CA ASN A 10 -2.19 -5.84 20.47
C ASN A 10 -2.90 -6.99 19.77
N ALA A 11 -4.03 -6.73 19.11
CA ALA A 11 -4.82 -7.74 18.44
C ALA A 11 -4.23 -8.19 17.08
N ASN A 12 -3.67 -7.26 16.29
CA ASN A 12 -3.30 -7.53 14.91
C ASN A 12 -1.79 -7.48 14.64
N PHE A 13 -1.03 -6.80 15.51
CA PHE A 13 0.40 -6.54 15.34
C PHE A 13 1.18 -6.75 16.63
N GLY A 14 0.75 -7.67 17.50
CA GLY A 14 1.38 -7.92 18.78
C GLY A 14 2.86 -8.28 18.67
N PHE A 15 3.28 -8.86 17.55
CA PHE A 15 4.66 -9.19 17.22
C PHE A 15 5.60 -7.98 17.09
N LEU A 16 5.07 -6.75 16.91
CA LEU A 16 5.89 -5.54 16.73
C LEU A 16 6.65 -5.13 18.02
N LYS A 17 6.25 -5.61 19.19
CA LYS A 17 6.87 -5.23 20.47
C LYS A 17 8.35 -5.53 20.54
N ASP A 18 8.76 -6.64 19.90
CA ASP A 18 10.14 -7.13 19.94
C ASP A 18 10.88 -6.86 18.62
N LYS A 19 10.34 -5.97 17.79
CA LYS A 19 10.84 -5.67 16.45
C LYS A 19 11.49 -4.30 16.36
N LYS A 20 12.49 -4.18 15.49
CA LYS A 20 13.11 -2.91 15.12
C LYS A 20 12.41 -2.37 13.89
N LEU A 21 11.76 -1.20 14.03
CA LEU A 21 10.82 -0.67 13.06
C LEU A 21 11.35 0.58 12.37
N LEU A 22 11.16 0.70 11.05
CA LEU A 22 11.51 1.88 10.27
C LEU A 22 10.24 2.62 9.87
N LEU A 23 9.96 3.78 10.46
CA LEU A 23 8.78 4.57 10.17
C LEU A 23 9.04 5.54 9.02
N ALA A 24 8.26 5.41 7.94
CA ALA A 24 8.24 6.40 6.87
C ALA A 24 7.67 7.72 7.40
N PHE A 25 8.52 8.75 7.47
CA PHE A 25 8.21 10.01 8.12
C PHE A 25 8.33 11.19 7.16
N SER A 26 7.20 11.71 6.70
CA SER A 26 7.16 12.88 5.81
C SER A 26 7.17 14.21 6.56
N GLY A 27 6.89 14.22 7.86
CA GLY A 27 6.60 15.42 8.63
C GLY A 27 5.16 15.93 8.50
N GLY A 28 4.36 15.30 7.64
CA GLY A 28 2.93 15.58 7.50
C GLY A 28 2.10 14.98 8.62
N MET A 29 0.85 15.43 8.77
CA MET A 29 -0.04 15.14 9.89
C MET A 29 -0.14 13.63 10.22
N ASP A 30 -0.40 12.79 9.21
CA ASP A 30 -0.62 11.35 9.42
C ASP A 30 0.64 10.66 9.95
N SER A 31 1.79 11.01 9.39
CA SER A 31 3.09 10.48 9.84
C SER A 31 3.48 10.98 11.23
N MET A 32 3.14 12.22 11.58
CA MET A 32 3.34 12.76 12.93
C MET A 32 2.51 12.01 13.97
N VAL A 33 1.24 11.73 13.66
CA VAL A 33 0.36 10.95 14.55
C VAL A 33 0.90 9.55 14.73
N LEU A 34 1.31 8.89 13.65
CA LEU A 34 1.91 7.55 13.73
C LEU A 34 3.12 7.53 14.67
N VAL A 35 4.07 8.46 14.48
CA VAL A 35 5.27 8.56 15.32
C VAL A 35 4.91 8.79 16.78
N HIS A 36 3.98 9.73 17.06
CA HIS A 36 3.55 10.01 18.43
C HIS A 36 2.87 8.81 19.09
N LEU A 37 2.03 8.06 18.36
CA LEU A 37 1.42 6.82 18.86
C LEU A 37 2.47 5.75 19.17
N PHE A 38 3.49 5.59 18.33
CA PHE A 38 4.59 4.65 18.56
C PHE A 38 5.43 5.03 19.78
N GLN A 39 5.71 6.32 19.98
CA GLN A 39 6.36 6.83 21.20
C GLN A 39 5.52 6.51 22.45
N LYS A 40 4.20 6.74 22.41
CA LYS A 40 3.30 6.46 23.55
C LYS A 40 3.21 4.96 23.89
N LEU A 41 3.41 4.09 22.92
CA LEU A 41 3.45 2.64 23.12
C LEU A 41 4.87 2.10 23.43
N ASN A 42 5.88 2.96 23.51
CA ASN A 42 7.28 2.61 23.74
C ASN A 42 7.79 1.54 22.76
N LEU A 43 7.39 1.61 21.49
CA LEU A 43 7.88 0.71 20.45
C LEU A 43 9.29 1.12 20.02
N ASN A 44 10.11 0.15 19.60
CA ASN A 44 11.48 0.39 19.13
C ASN A 44 11.46 0.79 17.65
N PHE A 45 11.76 2.05 17.32
CA PHE A 45 11.72 2.54 15.96
C PHE A 45 12.75 3.62 15.65
N ALA A 46 13.05 3.78 14.36
CA ALA A 46 13.73 4.90 13.78
C ALA A 46 12.86 5.53 12.68
N LEU A 47 13.22 6.75 12.25
CA LEU A 47 12.53 7.50 11.21
C LEU A 47 13.29 7.40 9.88
N ALA A 48 12.55 7.40 8.77
CA ALA A 48 13.11 7.49 7.42
C ALA A 48 12.38 8.57 6.61
N HIS A 49 13.13 9.55 6.12
CA HIS A 49 12.60 10.67 5.33
C HIS A 49 13.26 10.74 3.95
N CYS A 50 12.42 10.88 2.92
CA CYS A 50 12.85 11.06 1.54
C CYS A 50 12.57 12.50 1.09
N ASN A 51 13.61 13.26 0.82
CA ASN A 51 13.49 14.53 0.11
C ASN A 51 13.58 14.28 -1.39
N PHE A 52 12.43 14.35 -2.08
CA PHE A 52 12.34 14.09 -3.52
C PHE A 52 12.74 15.28 -4.39
N GLN A 53 13.11 16.42 -3.82
CA GLN A 53 13.51 17.66 -4.49
C GLN A 53 12.49 18.17 -5.54
N LEU A 54 11.21 17.90 -5.35
CA LEU A 54 10.14 18.24 -6.29
C LEU A 54 9.52 19.63 -6.05
N ARG A 55 9.78 20.24 -4.88
CA ARG A 55 9.18 21.50 -4.44
C ARG A 55 10.23 22.53 -3.98
N GLY A 56 11.49 22.35 -4.38
CA GLY A 56 12.58 23.29 -4.04
C GLY A 56 12.67 23.53 -2.52
N ALA A 57 12.62 24.80 -2.11
CA ALA A 57 12.76 25.21 -0.70
C ALA A 57 11.74 24.58 0.26
N GLU A 58 10.52 24.23 -0.20
CA GLU A 58 9.56 23.53 0.64
C GLU A 58 10.05 22.13 1.00
N SER A 59 10.61 21.39 0.03
CA SER A 59 11.17 20.06 0.28
C SER A 59 12.35 20.09 1.27
N ASP A 60 13.20 21.10 1.18
CA ASP A 60 14.28 21.31 2.15
C ASP A 60 13.74 21.75 3.52
N GLY A 61 12.68 22.52 3.55
CA GLY A 61 11.96 22.89 4.78
C GLY A 61 11.36 21.68 5.50
N ASP A 62 10.83 20.71 4.75
CA ASP A 62 10.30 19.46 5.32
C ASP A 62 11.42 18.60 5.90
N GLU A 63 12.54 18.47 5.19
CA GLU A 63 13.74 17.78 5.68
C GLU A 63 14.27 18.39 6.97
N ASN A 64 14.39 19.72 7.03
CA ASN A 64 14.84 20.44 8.23
C ASN A 64 13.89 20.22 9.41
N PHE A 65 12.58 20.23 9.17
CA PHE A 65 11.57 19.95 10.21
C PHE A 65 11.72 18.53 10.75
N VAL A 66 11.86 17.55 9.87
CA VAL A 66 12.05 16.14 10.23
C VAL A 66 13.32 15.95 11.06
N ALA A 67 14.45 16.51 10.61
CA ALA A 67 15.72 16.41 11.31
C ALA A 67 15.66 17.08 12.71
N ALA A 68 15.04 18.25 12.81
CA ALA A 68 14.85 18.95 14.07
C ALA A 68 13.93 18.16 15.03
N TYR A 69 12.84 17.59 14.52
CA TYR A 69 11.93 16.77 15.31
C TYR A 69 12.63 15.51 15.86
N ALA A 70 13.36 14.80 15.00
CA ALA A 70 14.10 13.61 15.40
C ALA A 70 15.13 13.90 16.48
N LYS A 71 15.91 14.98 16.31
CA LYS A 71 16.90 15.45 17.28
C LYS A 71 16.26 15.83 18.63
N LEU A 72 15.16 16.59 18.60
CA LEU A 72 14.45 17.04 19.81
C LEU A 72 13.92 15.86 20.63
N ASN A 73 13.47 14.80 19.96
CA ASN A 73 12.89 13.61 20.58
C ASN A 73 13.88 12.46 20.78
N ASN A 74 15.16 12.69 20.48
CA ASN A 74 16.25 11.68 20.55
C ASN A 74 15.90 10.38 19.81
N ILE A 75 15.38 10.51 18.57
CA ILE A 75 15.03 9.38 17.68
C ILE A 75 16.04 9.30 16.56
N ALA A 76 16.55 8.10 16.27
CA ALA A 76 17.39 7.87 15.10
C ALA A 76 16.61 8.19 13.82
N CYS A 77 17.25 8.91 12.88
CA CYS A 77 16.59 9.35 11.66
C CYS A 77 17.52 9.22 10.46
N PHE A 78 17.06 8.50 9.44
CA PHE A 78 17.71 8.37 8.14
C PHE A 78 17.07 9.37 7.17
N ILE A 79 17.90 10.12 6.46
CA ILE A 79 17.42 11.13 5.50
C ILE A 79 18.20 10.96 4.20
N THR A 80 17.49 11.01 3.08
CA THR A 80 18.10 10.99 1.75
C THR A 80 17.45 12.02 0.83
N LYS A 81 18.23 12.47 -0.18
CA LYS A 81 17.75 13.34 -1.27
C LYS A 81 17.77 12.57 -2.58
N PHE A 82 16.74 12.75 -3.39
CA PHE A 82 16.64 12.13 -4.70
C PHE A 82 16.47 13.18 -5.78
N ASP A 83 17.21 13.06 -6.86
CA ASP A 83 16.88 13.72 -8.13
C ASP A 83 15.75 12.94 -8.83
N THR A 84 14.55 13.12 -8.30
CA THR A 84 13.36 12.40 -8.79
C THR A 84 13.03 12.78 -10.23
N SER A 85 13.32 14.01 -10.64
CA SER A 85 13.04 14.50 -11.99
C SER A 85 13.90 13.80 -13.03
N ASN A 86 15.19 13.62 -12.74
CA ASN A 86 16.10 12.90 -13.62
C ASN A 86 15.74 11.40 -13.69
N TYR A 87 15.53 10.76 -12.53
CA TYR A 87 15.12 9.36 -12.47
C TYR A 87 13.82 9.08 -13.24
N SER A 88 12.82 9.98 -13.14
CA SER A 88 11.56 9.90 -13.88
C SER A 88 11.77 9.91 -15.39
N LYS A 89 12.65 10.80 -15.89
CA LYS A 89 12.96 10.93 -17.33
C LYS A 89 13.71 9.72 -17.87
N GLU A 90 14.78 9.30 -17.19
CA GLU A 90 15.62 8.17 -17.60
C GLU A 90 14.82 6.86 -17.67
N ASN A 91 13.91 6.63 -16.72
CA ASN A 91 13.12 5.42 -16.64
C ASN A 91 11.74 5.52 -17.33
N LYS A 92 11.42 6.67 -17.98
CA LYS A 92 10.12 6.92 -18.63
C LYS A 92 8.92 6.70 -17.71
N LEU A 93 9.04 7.08 -16.45
CA LEU A 93 8.02 6.91 -15.41
C LEU A 93 7.32 8.25 -15.13
N SER A 94 6.08 8.19 -14.64
CA SER A 94 5.49 9.39 -14.02
C SER A 94 6.25 9.77 -12.74
N THR A 95 6.26 11.05 -12.40
CA THR A 95 6.94 11.56 -11.18
C THR A 95 6.47 10.82 -9.92
N GLN A 96 5.18 10.47 -9.83
CA GLN A 96 4.63 9.73 -8.69
C GLN A 96 5.17 8.29 -8.61
N VAL A 97 5.25 7.60 -9.74
CA VAL A 97 5.82 6.24 -9.81
C VAL A 97 7.30 6.28 -9.50
N ALA A 98 8.03 7.25 -10.05
CA ALA A 98 9.45 7.46 -9.79
C ALA A 98 9.73 7.70 -8.30
N ALA A 99 9.02 8.63 -7.66
CA ALA A 99 9.14 8.90 -6.23
C ALA A 99 8.79 7.68 -5.37
N ARG A 100 7.78 6.90 -5.77
CA ARG A 100 7.42 5.66 -5.10
C ARG A 100 8.53 4.61 -5.20
N ASN A 101 9.07 4.37 -6.38
CA ASN A 101 10.14 3.39 -6.59
C ASN A 101 11.39 3.76 -5.79
N LEU A 102 11.84 5.02 -5.89
CA LEU A 102 12.99 5.53 -5.13
C LEU A 102 12.80 5.35 -3.62
N ARG A 103 11.62 5.68 -3.11
CA ARG A 103 11.27 5.52 -1.68
C ARG A 103 11.42 4.09 -1.21
N TYR A 104 10.75 3.15 -1.87
CA TYR A 104 10.72 1.76 -1.39
C TYR A 104 12.04 1.03 -1.62
N ASN A 105 12.76 1.34 -2.70
CA ASN A 105 14.12 0.80 -2.90
C ASN A 105 15.02 1.22 -1.74
N TRP A 106 15.05 2.50 -1.43
CA TRP A 106 15.87 3.01 -0.35
C TRP A 106 15.43 2.50 1.05
N PHE A 107 14.13 2.38 1.29
CA PHE A 107 13.66 1.79 2.54
C PHE A 107 14.11 0.33 2.69
N ASN A 108 14.11 -0.45 1.61
CA ASN A 108 14.60 -1.83 1.63
C ASN A 108 16.13 -1.87 1.86
N GLU A 109 16.90 -0.96 1.27
CA GLU A 109 18.33 -0.83 1.53
C GLU A 109 18.63 -0.58 3.02
N ILE A 110 17.90 0.37 3.65
CA ILE A 110 18.03 0.63 5.09
C ILE A 110 17.61 -0.60 5.92
N LEU A 111 16.52 -1.23 5.52
CA LEU A 111 16.01 -2.42 6.22
C LEU A 111 17.10 -3.49 6.33
N GLU A 112 17.79 -3.77 5.22
CA GLU A 112 18.85 -4.76 5.15
C GLU A 112 20.13 -4.32 5.90
N GLN A 113 20.62 -3.11 5.62
CA GLN A 113 21.86 -2.57 6.18
C GLN A 113 21.81 -2.39 7.70
N GLU A 114 20.70 -1.87 8.20
CA GLU A 114 20.50 -1.53 9.60
C GLU A 114 19.72 -2.60 10.39
N LYS A 115 19.35 -3.69 9.72
CA LYS A 115 18.64 -4.83 10.29
C LYS A 115 17.32 -4.42 10.95
N PHE A 116 16.50 -3.63 10.25
CA PHE A 116 15.12 -3.41 10.64
C PHE A 116 14.25 -4.58 10.19
N ASP A 117 13.23 -4.91 10.97
CA ASP A 117 12.31 -6.00 10.65
C ASP A 117 11.19 -5.53 9.69
N TYR A 118 10.67 -4.32 9.88
CA TYR A 118 9.53 -3.81 9.13
C TYR A 118 9.63 -2.32 8.83
N ILE A 119 9.04 -1.94 7.70
CA ILE A 119 8.75 -0.57 7.30
C ILE A 119 7.31 -0.26 7.71
N VAL A 120 7.08 0.85 8.39
CA VAL A 120 5.74 1.25 8.85
C VAL A 120 5.33 2.53 8.16
N THR A 121 4.11 2.56 7.60
CA THR A 121 3.58 3.73 6.90
C THR A 121 2.25 4.19 7.48
N ALA A 122 1.96 5.48 7.38
CA ALA A 122 0.79 6.13 7.99
C ALA A 122 -0.45 6.14 7.10
N HIS A 123 -0.65 5.12 6.23
CA HIS A 123 -1.87 5.00 5.46
C HIS A 123 -3.07 4.76 6.38
N HIS A 124 -4.19 5.43 6.08
CA HIS A 124 -5.39 5.44 6.91
C HIS A 124 -6.66 5.09 6.09
N ALA A 125 -7.83 5.04 6.73
CA ALA A 125 -9.07 4.57 6.10
C ALA A 125 -9.48 5.38 4.85
N ASP A 126 -9.27 6.69 4.86
CA ASP A 126 -9.57 7.52 3.69
C ASP A 126 -8.65 7.18 2.49
N ASP A 127 -7.36 6.87 2.73
CA ASP A 127 -6.44 6.41 1.66
C ASP A 127 -6.92 5.10 1.02
N VAL A 128 -7.52 4.21 1.83
CA VAL A 128 -8.09 2.96 1.30
C VAL A 128 -9.27 3.25 0.39
N ALA A 129 -10.18 4.14 0.81
CA ALA A 129 -11.32 4.55 0.00
C ALA A 129 -10.88 5.25 -1.30
N GLU A 130 -9.89 6.15 -1.24
CA GLU A 130 -9.30 6.80 -2.41
C GLU A 130 -8.71 5.76 -3.38
N THR A 131 -7.95 4.80 -2.87
CA THR A 131 -7.31 3.76 -3.68
C THR A 131 -8.34 2.85 -4.33
N PHE A 132 -9.38 2.47 -3.60
CA PHE A 132 -10.51 1.71 -4.13
C PHE A 132 -11.17 2.44 -5.31
N MET A 133 -11.50 3.73 -5.16
CA MET A 133 -12.12 4.53 -6.21
C MET A 133 -11.20 4.70 -7.44
N ILE A 134 -9.89 4.85 -7.23
CA ILE A 134 -8.91 4.89 -8.33
C ILE A 134 -8.92 3.58 -9.10
N ASN A 135 -8.86 2.44 -8.40
CA ASN A 135 -8.82 1.12 -9.02
C ASN A 135 -10.14 0.82 -9.74
N LEU A 136 -11.29 1.12 -9.12
CA LEU A 136 -12.60 0.99 -9.73
C LEU A 136 -12.71 1.79 -11.03
N SER A 137 -12.25 3.05 -11.04
CA SER A 137 -12.28 3.93 -12.23
C SER A 137 -11.40 3.45 -13.38
N ARG A 138 -10.41 2.59 -13.09
CA ARG A 138 -9.49 2.03 -14.09
C ARG A 138 -9.94 0.68 -14.64
N GLY A 139 -11.00 0.10 -14.09
CA GLY A 139 -11.44 -1.25 -14.40
C GLY A 139 -10.49 -2.28 -13.78
N THR A 140 -10.88 -2.86 -12.68
CA THR A 140 -10.06 -3.86 -11.97
C THR A 140 -10.91 -5.09 -11.63
N GLY A 141 -10.26 -6.22 -11.42
CA GLY A 141 -10.85 -7.40 -10.79
C GLY A 141 -10.94 -7.24 -9.27
N LEU A 142 -11.39 -8.30 -8.60
CA LEU A 142 -11.58 -8.32 -7.15
C LEU A 142 -10.29 -7.96 -6.39
N ASP A 143 -9.13 -8.42 -6.82
CA ASP A 143 -7.83 -8.12 -6.19
C ASP A 143 -7.59 -6.61 -6.01
N GLY A 144 -7.97 -5.79 -6.98
CA GLY A 144 -7.82 -4.35 -6.89
C GLY A 144 -8.89 -3.67 -6.04
N LEU A 145 -9.98 -4.36 -5.67
CA LEU A 145 -11.07 -3.86 -4.84
C LEU A 145 -10.97 -4.30 -3.37
N THR A 146 -10.01 -5.12 -3.01
CA THR A 146 -9.77 -5.55 -1.61
C THR A 146 -9.11 -4.48 -0.74
N GLY A 147 -8.80 -3.32 -1.31
CA GLY A 147 -8.22 -2.17 -0.60
C GLY A 147 -6.70 -2.22 -0.47
N ILE A 148 -6.19 -1.54 0.56
CA ILE A 148 -4.76 -1.54 0.89
C ILE A 148 -4.51 -2.58 1.97
N PRO A 149 -3.68 -3.61 1.75
CA PRO A 149 -3.42 -4.62 2.77
C PRO A 149 -2.73 -4.03 4.00
N SER A 150 -3.10 -4.50 5.18
CA SER A 150 -2.49 -4.10 6.46
C SER A 150 -1.02 -4.48 6.56
N GLN A 151 -0.64 -5.58 5.92
CA GLN A 151 0.72 -6.02 5.73
C GLN A 151 0.95 -6.47 4.28
N ASN A 152 2.10 -6.10 3.73
CA ASN A 152 2.57 -6.61 2.43
C ASN A 152 4.09 -6.78 2.50
N GLY A 153 4.54 -8.03 2.57
CA GLY A 153 5.93 -8.33 2.88
C GLY A 153 6.37 -7.66 4.18
N ASN A 154 7.39 -6.83 4.10
CA ASN A 154 7.95 -6.11 5.24
C ASN A 154 7.26 -4.75 5.51
N ILE A 155 6.21 -4.40 4.79
CA ILE A 155 5.52 -3.13 4.95
C ILE A 155 4.26 -3.32 5.77
N ILE A 156 4.12 -2.54 6.87
CA ILE A 156 2.99 -2.58 7.80
C ILE A 156 2.26 -1.23 7.81
N ARG A 157 0.93 -1.27 7.94
CA ARG A 157 0.04 -0.09 7.90
C ARG A 157 -0.95 -0.11 9.07
N PRO A 158 -0.52 0.22 10.27
CA PRO A 158 -1.34 0.04 11.47
C PRO A 158 -2.43 1.11 11.61
N MET A 159 -2.43 2.17 10.79
CA MET A 159 -3.44 3.23 10.86
C MET A 159 -4.62 3.01 9.91
N LEU A 160 -4.67 1.92 9.13
CA LEU A 160 -5.76 1.68 8.17
C LEU A 160 -7.18 1.71 8.77
N PRO A 161 -7.43 1.29 10.02
CA PRO A 161 -8.77 1.39 10.61
C PRO A 161 -9.20 2.80 11.04
N PHE A 162 -8.28 3.78 11.03
CA PHE A 162 -8.54 5.12 11.55
C PHE A 162 -8.86 6.09 10.40
N SER A 163 -9.87 6.91 10.61
CA SER A 163 -10.26 7.97 9.67
C SER A 163 -9.36 9.19 9.76
N ARG A 164 -9.30 9.97 8.69
CA ARG A 164 -8.63 11.28 8.67
C ARG A 164 -9.14 12.19 9.79
N LYS A 165 -10.45 12.20 10.05
CA LYS A 165 -11.06 12.99 11.13
C LYS A 165 -10.57 12.58 12.52
N GLU A 166 -10.40 11.26 12.79
CA GLU A 166 -9.83 10.81 14.07
C GLU A 166 -8.37 11.23 14.21
N ILE A 167 -7.61 11.23 13.12
CA ILE A 167 -6.22 11.69 13.08
C ILE A 167 -6.15 13.20 13.38
N GLU A 168 -6.97 14.02 12.73
CA GLU A 168 -7.07 15.47 12.96
C GLU A 168 -7.43 15.81 14.39
N ASN A 169 -8.45 15.15 14.95
CA ASN A 169 -8.83 15.33 16.35
C ASN A 169 -7.67 14.99 17.29
N TYR A 170 -6.96 13.89 17.03
CA TYR A 170 -5.82 13.48 17.85
C TYR A 170 -4.67 14.50 17.82
N VAL A 171 -4.39 15.08 16.67
CA VAL A 171 -3.38 16.14 16.51
C VAL A 171 -3.74 17.36 17.34
N LEU A 172 -5.00 17.80 17.28
CA LEU A 172 -5.49 18.95 18.04
C LEU A 172 -5.45 18.71 19.54
N GLU A 173 -5.93 17.56 20.01
CA GLU A 173 -5.92 17.16 21.43
C GLU A 173 -4.50 17.13 22.01
N ASN A 174 -3.52 16.65 21.23
CA ASN A 174 -2.14 16.49 21.67
C ASN A 174 -1.24 17.67 21.27
N LYS A 175 -1.79 18.71 20.63
CA LYS A 175 -1.07 19.91 20.16
C LYS A 175 0.18 19.59 19.34
N LEU A 176 0.08 18.57 18.49
CA LEU A 176 1.18 18.15 17.61
C LEU A 176 1.38 19.20 16.53
N LYS A 177 2.63 19.49 16.21
CA LYS A 177 3.01 20.36 15.07
C LYS A 177 3.34 19.47 13.88
N TRP A 178 2.92 19.88 12.69
CA TRP A 178 3.22 19.18 11.44
C TRP A 178 3.49 20.20 10.32
N ARG A 179 3.96 19.69 9.19
CA ARG A 179 4.11 20.47 7.96
C ARG A 179 2.97 20.13 7.00
N GLU A 180 2.37 21.14 6.41
CA GLU A 180 1.39 20.93 5.34
C GLU A 180 2.12 20.83 4.00
N ASP A 181 1.76 19.81 3.21
CA ASP A 181 2.23 19.65 1.86
C ASP A 181 1.33 20.47 0.92
N SER A 182 1.87 21.55 0.36
CA SER A 182 1.13 22.44 -0.56
C SER A 182 0.54 21.71 -1.78
N SER A 183 1.14 20.59 -2.19
CA SER A 183 0.62 19.77 -3.28
C SER A 183 -0.71 19.09 -2.97
N ASN A 184 -1.08 18.94 -1.70
CA ASN A 184 -2.36 18.37 -1.30
C ASN A 184 -3.56 19.24 -1.68
N ALA A 185 -3.38 20.54 -1.82
CA ALA A 185 -4.44 21.47 -2.22
C ALA A 185 -4.73 21.45 -3.74
N SER A 186 -3.89 20.81 -4.54
CA SER A 186 -3.98 20.83 -6.01
C SER A 186 -4.74 19.63 -6.53
N ASP A 187 -5.72 19.85 -7.42
CA ASP A 187 -6.46 18.81 -8.16
C ASP A 187 -5.71 18.25 -9.38
N LYS A 188 -4.42 18.56 -9.52
CA LYS A 188 -3.58 18.03 -10.61
C LYS A 188 -3.57 16.49 -10.66
N TYR A 189 -3.65 15.85 -9.51
CA TYR A 189 -3.56 14.41 -9.38
C TYR A 189 -4.92 13.77 -9.15
N LEU A 190 -5.16 12.61 -9.79
CA LEU A 190 -6.42 11.86 -9.67
C LEU A 190 -6.79 11.58 -8.20
N ARG A 191 -5.81 11.24 -7.36
CA ARG A 191 -6.05 10.98 -5.94
C ARG A 191 -6.62 12.21 -5.22
N ASN A 192 -6.07 13.40 -5.50
CA ASN A 192 -6.57 14.63 -4.89
C ASN A 192 -7.99 14.97 -5.37
N LYS A 193 -8.30 14.75 -6.67
CA LYS A 193 -9.66 14.91 -7.18
C LYS A 193 -10.66 14.00 -6.46
N ILE A 194 -10.30 12.75 -6.24
CA ILE A 194 -11.16 11.80 -5.50
C ILE A 194 -11.32 12.25 -4.05
N ARG A 195 -10.22 12.65 -3.38
CA ARG A 195 -10.21 13.14 -2.01
C ARG A 195 -11.10 14.37 -1.83
N HIS A 196 -11.03 15.33 -2.76
CA HIS A 196 -11.73 16.63 -2.62
C HIS A 196 -13.17 16.60 -3.11
N HIS A 197 -13.48 15.78 -4.13
CA HIS A 197 -14.76 15.85 -4.83
C HIS A 197 -15.61 14.60 -4.77
N ILE A 198 -15.02 13.42 -4.51
CA ILE A 198 -15.77 12.16 -4.54
C ILE A 198 -16.02 11.64 -3.11
N ILE A 199 -14.98 11.49 -2.31
CA ILE A 199 -15.11 10.97 -0.94
C ILE A 199 -16.03 11.84 -0.07
N PRO A 200 -15.98 13.19 -0.12
CA PRO A 200 -16.91 14.03 0.65
C PRO A 200 -18.37 13.76 0.31
N VAL A 201 -18.72 13.58 -0.97
CA VAL A 201 -20.10 13.28 -1.41
C VAL A 201 -20.60 11.97 -0.77
N PHE A 202 -19.77 10.91 -0.73
CA PHE A 202 -20.15 9.66 -0.06
C PHE A 202 -20.36 9.86 1.45
N LYS A 203 -19.56 10.70 2.09
CA LYS A 203 -19.70 11.03 3.52
C LYS A 203 -20.93 11.86 3.81
N GLU A 204 -21.37 12.72 2.87
CA GLU A 204 -22.64 13.46 2.95
C GLU A 204 -23.85 12.53 2.82
N ILE A 205 -23.81 11.58 1.87
CA ILE A 205 -24.87 10.58 1.68
C ILE A 205 -25.00 9.66 2.89
N ASN A 206 -23.88 9.29 3.51
CA ASN A 206 -23.83 8.42 4.66
C ASN A 206 -22.73 8.86 5.63
N GLU A 207 -23.11 9.42 6.76
CA GLU A 207 -22.15 9.87 7.79
C GLU A 207 -21.23 8.74 8.27
N SER A 208 -21.70 7.51 8.25
CA SER A 208 -20.92 6.29 8.59
C SER A 208 -20.25 5.64 7.38
N PHE A 209 -20.08 6.36 6.27
CA PHE A 209 -19.54 5.80 5.01
C PHE A 209 -18.27 4.98 5.21
N LEU A 210 -17.27 5.51 5.92
CA LEU A 210 -16.00 4.81 6.10
C LEU A 210 -16.17 3.48 6.88
N GLN A 211 -17.07 3.42 7.84
CA GLN A 211 -17.37 2.18 8.56
C GLN A 211 -18.07 1.17 7.64
N SER A 212 -19.10 1.61 6.90
CA SER A 212 -19.79 0.77 5.92
C SER A 212 -18.85 0.26 4.84
N PHE A 213 -17.92 1.13 4.40
CA PHE A 213 -16.90 0.80 3.42
C PHE A 213 -15.90 -0.24 3.95
N GLN A 214 -15.46 -0.11 5.21
CA GLN A 214 -14.61 -1.13 5.85
C GLN A 214 -15.31 -2.49 5.92
N ASN A 215 -16.59 -2.55 6.28
CA ASN A 215 -17.35 -3.79 6.29
C ASN A 215 -17.42 -4.41 4.88
N THR A 216 -17.63 -3.58 3.85
CA THR A 216 -17.60 -4.03 2.44
C THR A 216 -16.26 -4.63 2.07
N LEU A 217 -15.15 -3.99 2.46
CA LEU A 217 -13.81 -4.51 2.22
C LEU A 217 -13.55 -5.84 2.96
N GLU A 218 -14.06 -5.99 4.17
CA GLU A 218 -13.95 -7.25 4.91
C GLU A 218 -14.66 -8.39 4.15
N HIS A 219 -15.86 -8.16 3.62
CA HIS A 219 -16.59 -9.14 2.81
C HIS A 219 -15.81 -9.48 1.53
N LEU A 220 -15.34 -8.45 0.79
CA LEU A 220 -14.54 -8.67 -0.43
C LEU A 220 -13.24 -9.46 -0.16
N ASN A 221 -12.58 -9.21 0.97
CA ASN A 221 -11.39 -9.96 1.37
C ASN A 221 -11.71 -11.41 1.74
N GLN A 222 -12.85 -11.66 2.39
CA GLN A 222 -13.32 -13.03 2.67
C GLN A 222 -13.64 -13.79 1.38
N GLU A 223 -14.33 -13.15 0.44
CA GLU A 223 -14.61 -13.72 -0.88
C GLU A 223 -13.33 -14.01 -1.66
N GLN A 224 -12.36 -13.09 -1.63
CA GLN A 224 -11.04 -13.28 -2.26
C GLN A 224 -10.30 -14.48 -1.65
N SER A 225 -10.39 -14.65 -0.33
CA SER A 225 -9.80 -15.82 0.35
C SER A 225 -10.41 -17.13 -0.14
N LEU A 226 -11.75 -17.20 -0.24
CA LEU A 226 -12.44 -18.38 -0.79
C LEU A 226 -12.03 -18.66 -2.25
N ILE A 227 -11.90 -17.61 -3.06
CA ILE A 227 -11.43 -17.75 -4.45
C ILE A 227 -10.00 -18.30 -4.47
N ASN A 228 -9.11 -17.79 -3.63
CA ASN A 228 -7.72 -18.26 -3.54
C ASN A 228 -7.65 -19.74 -3.15
N ASP A 229 -8.46 -20.19 -2.18
CA ASP A 229 -8.56 -21.60 -1.79
C ASP A 229 -9.01 -22.46 -2.99
N ALA A 230 -10.07 -22.04 -3.70
CA ALA A 230 -10.57 -22.76 -4.85
C ALA A 230 -9.54 -22.81 -6.00
N VAL A 231 -8.82 -21.70 -6.25
CA VAL A 231 -7.74 -21.60 -7.25
C VAL A 231 -6.61 -22.55 -6.91
N GLN A 232 -6.20 -22.61 -5.65
CA GLN A 232 -5.15 -23.51 -5.16
C GLN A 232 -5.56 -24.98 -5.27
N MET A 233 -6.78 -25.34 -4.86
CA MET A 233 -7.30 -26.72 -4.95
C MET A 233 -7.33 -27.22 -6.41
N VAL A 234 -7.64 -26.35 -7.37
CA VAL A 234 -7.64 -26.73 -8.80
C VAL A 234 -6.21 -26.76 -9.35
N TYR A 235 -5.35 -25.84 -8.92
CA TYR A 235 -3.92 -25.81 -9.29
C TYR A 235 -3.27 -27.18 -9.01
N GLU A 236 -3.41 -27.69 -7.82
CA GLU A 236 -2.82 -28.97 -7.38
C GLU A 236 -3.26 -30.18 -8.21
N LYS A 237 -4.43 -30.09 -8.86
CA LYS A 237 -4.98 -31.18 -9.68
C LYS A 237 -4.62 -31.05 -11.16
N VAL A 238 -4.30 -29.85 -11.63
CA VAL A 238 -4.19 -29.51 -13.06
C VAL A 238 -2.77 -29.14 -13.46
N VAL A 239 -1.98 -28.57 -12.51
CA VAL A 239 -0.65 -28.04 -12.78
C VAL A 239 0.41 -28.93 -12.13
N SER A 240 1.48 -29.19 -12.85
CA SER A 240 2.71 -29.79 -12.31
C SER A 240 3.90 -28.90 -12.60
N GLU A 241 4.86 -28.88 -11.68
CA GLU A 241 6.11 -28.12 -11.83
C GLU A 241 7.27 -29.09 -12.04
N GLU A 242 7.91 -29.02 -13.22
CA GLU A 242 9.07 -29.81 -13.55
C GLU A 242 10.14 -28.93 -14.19
N ASN A 243 11.39 -29.01 -13.74
CA ASN A 243 12.53 -28.29 -14.31
C ASN A 243 12.29 -26.78 -14.47
N GLN A 244 11.68 -26.13 -13.48
CA GLN A 244 11.31 -24.71 -13.52
C GLN A 244 10.26 -24.35 -14.60
N GLN A 245 9.55 -25.34 -15.12
CA GLN A 245 8.46 -25.15 -16.08
C GLN A 245 7.13 -25.54 -15.42
N LEU A 246 6.09 -24.75 -15.73
CA LEU A 246 4.71 -25.10 -15.37
C LEU A 246 4.11 -25.90 -16.51
N LYS A 247 3.64 -27.10 -16.20
CA LYS A 247 2.88 -27.94 -17.13
C LYS A 247 1.42 -27.95 -16.72
N ILE A 248 0.54 -27.53 -17.62
CA ILE A 248 -0.92 -27.47 -17.37
C ILE A 248 -1.57 -28.60 -18.15
N ASN A 249 -2.26 -29.47 -17.44
CA ASN A 249 -3.08 -30.53 -18.06
C ASN A 249 -4.37 -29.92 -18.60
N ILE A 250 -4.41 -29.66 -19.92
CA ILE A 250 -5.53 -28.99 -20.58
C ILE A 250 -6.82 -29.82 -20.46
N SER A 251 -6.75 -31.14 -20.61
CA SER A 251 -7.93 -32.02 -20.50
C SER A 251 -8.54 -31.93 -19.10
N ALA A 252 -7.73 -31.94 -18.05
CA ALA A 252 -8.19 -31.77 -16.66
C ALA A 252 -8.73 -30.37 -16.42
N LEU A 253 -8.10 -29.34 -16.98
CA LEU A 253 -8.53 -27.93 -16.85
C LEU A 253 -9.92 -27.71 -17.46
N LEU A 254 -10.19 -28.30 -18.64
CA LEU A 254 -11.46 -28.15 -19.35
C LEU A 254 -12.67 -28.78 -18.64
N HIS A 255 -12.46 -29.61 -17.64
CA HIS A 255 -13.55 -30.08 -16.76
C HIS A 255 -14.10 -28.98 -15.88
N TYR A 256 -13.38 -27.88 -15.68
CA TYR A 256 -13.82 -26.75 -14.86
C TYR A 256 -14.48 -25.68 -15.72
N LYS A 257 -15.72 -25.32 -15.39
CA LYS A 257 -16.48 -24.26 -16.08
C LYS A 257 -15.70 -22.94 -16.18
N ASN A 258 -14.95 -22.59 -15.14
CA ASN A 258 -14.22 -21.34 -15.03
C ASN A 258 -12.74 -21.47 -15.45
N HIS A 259 -12.40 -22.34 -16.41
CA HIS A 259 -11.03 -22.64 -16.82
C HIS A 259 -10.22 -21.40 -17.22
N LYS A 260 -10.83 -20.40 -17.90
CA LYS A 260 -10.18 -19.13 -18.24
C LYS A 260 -9.81 -18.31 -17.00
N ALA A 261 -10.68 -18.28 -15.98
CA ALA A 261 -10.40 -17.58 -14.74
C ALA A 261 -9.24 -18.23 -13.97
N TYR A 262 -9.18 -19.57 -13.92
CA TYR A 262 -8.05 -20.29 -13.33
C TYR A 262 -6.74 -19.97 -14.05
N LEU A 263 -6.72 -20.01 -15.38
CA LEU A 263 -5.53 -19.63 -16.17
C LEU A 263 -5.08 -18.20 -15.87
N TYR A 264 -6.04 -17.27 -15.79
CA TYR A 264 -5.74 -15.89 -15.45
C TYR A 264 -5.06 -15.82 -14.07
N GLN A 265 -5.63 -16.44 -13.03
CA GLN A 265 -5.09 -16.42 -11.68
C GLN A 265 -3.68 -17.04 -11.58
N TRP A 266 -3.38 -18.08 -12.36
CA TRP A 266 -2.08 -18.72 -12.34
C TRP A 266 -1.01 -17.97 -13.14
N LEU A 267 -1.41 -17.30 -14.23
CA LEU A 267 -0.47 -16.76 -15.22
C LEU A 267 -0.30 -15.24 -15.17
N ASN A 268 -1.20 -14.48 -14.50
CA ASN A 268 -1.11 -13.01 -14.47
C ASN A 268 0.20 -12.50 -13.87
N LYS A 269 0.79 -13.21 -12.91
CA LYS A 269 2.08 -12.88 -12.27
C LYS A 269 3.28 -12.97 -13.23
N TYR A 270 3.14 -13.60 -14.39
CA TYR A 270 4.21 -13.73 -15.39
C TYR A 270 4.18 -12.64 -16.46
N GLY A 271 3.29 -11.63 -16.34
CA GLY A 271 3.28 -10.45 -17.19
C GLY A 271 2.57 -10.60 -18.54
N PHE A 272 1.77 -11.65 -18.73
CA PHE A 272 0.94 -11.79 -19.92
C PHE A 272 -0.07 -10.63 -20.02
N SER A 273 -0.18 -10.03 -21.23
CA SER A 273 -1.13 -8.95 -21.53
C SER A 273 -2.16 -9.33 -22.59
N ALA A 274 -1.81 -10.21 -23.52
CA ALA A 274 -2.66 -10.67 -24.61
C ALA A 274 -3.50 -11.89 -24.20
N TRP A 275 -4.44 -11.69 -23.28
CA TRP A 275 -5.20 -12.79 -22.65
C TRP A 275 -5.99 -13.64 -23.64
N ASN A 276 -6.52 -13.05 -24.73
CA ASN A 276 -7.21 -13.82 -25.75
C ASN A 276 -6.28 -14.85 -26.42
N ASP A 277 -5.01 -14.50 -26.64
CA ASP A 277 -4.04 -15.42 -27.21
C ASP A 277 -3.69 -16.53 -26.22
N VAL A 278 -3.54 -16.21 -24.91
CA VAL A 278 -3.36 -17.22 -23.86
C VAL A 278 -4.53 -18.21 -23.83
N TYR A 279 -5.77 -17.72 -23.89
CA TYR A 279 -6.96 -18.59 -23.89
C TYR A 279 -7.05 -19.45 -25.16
N ASN A 280 -6.67 -18.91 -26.31
CA ASN A 280 -6.69 -19.64 -27.58
C ASN A 280 -5.63 -20.76 -27.64
N LEU A 281 -4.60 -20.75 -26.78
CA LEU A 281 -3.64 -21.86 -26.69
C LEU A 281 -4.28 -23.18 -26.24
N ILE A 282 -5.39 -23.12 -25.51
CA ILE A 282 -6.11 -24.32 -25.07
C ILE A 282 -6.57 -25.19 -26.25
N GLU A 283 -6.96 -24.52 -27.34
CA GLU A 283 -7.49 -25.16 -28.56
C GLU A 283 -6.45 -25.22 -29.70
N ALA A 284 -5.23 -24.75 -29.45
CA ALA A 284 -4.21 -24.64 -30.46
C ALA A 284 -3.54 -25.99 -30.76
N GLN A 285 -3.02 -26.12 -31.99
CA GLN A 285 -2.19 -27.26 -32.36
C GLN A 285 -0.88 -27.27 -31.55
N SER A 286 -0.37 -28.48 -31.30
CA SER A 286 0.90 -28.67 -30.59
C SER A 286 2.04 -27.88 -31.25
N GLY A 287 2.84 -27.20 -30.41
CA GLY A 287 3.96 -26.35 -30.82
C GLY A 287 3.66 -24.89 -31.05
N LYS A 288 2.39 -24.44 -30.90
CA LYS A 288 2.06 -23.00 -30.94
C LYS A 288 2.61 -22.28 -29.70
N GLN A 289 3.21 -21.10 -29.92
CA GLN A 289 3.80 -20.23 -28.90
C GLN A 289 3.17 -18.83 -28.95
N ILE A 290 3.21 -18.10 -27.82
CA ILE A 290 2.79 -16.70 -27.68
C ILE A 290 3.88 -15.89 -27.00
#